data_fa5b456e8bfc76c4b6b4ff730665e930
#
_entry.id   fa5b456e8bfc76c4b6b4ff730665e930
#
_cell.length_a   1.000
_cell.length_b   1.000
_cell.length_c   1.000
_cell.angle_alpha   90.00
_cell.angle_beta   90.00
_cell.angle_gamma   90.00
#
_symmetry.space_group_name_H-M   'P 1'
#
loop_
_entity.id
_entity.type
_entity.pdbx_description
1 polymer ?
#
loop_
_entity_poly.entity_id
_entity_poly.type
_entity_poly.pdbx_seq_one_letter_code
_entity_poly.pdbx_strand_id
1 'polypeptide(L)'
;MDVRKAAASDIEATVDLAERNRRQYQKYQPTFWRKAANSAETTRGFFTGLLSEPETLFLVATEGSQLQGFLIARKFPVPPVFAPGGETYLVDDFCVLEPHHWLTVGEALLSHASTLIHEAGAARIVVTSADRDLAKTEMLRRSDLTIASNWWMKPLK
;
A
#
# COMPACT_ATOMS: atom_id res chain seq x y z
N MET A 1 17.37 -7.39 -6.42
CA MET A 1 16.04 -7.18 -5.82
C MET A 1 15.07 -8.12 -6.48
N ASP A 2 14.28 -8.83 -5.70
CA ASP A 2 13.25 -9.76 -6.16
C ASP A 2 11.86 -9.24 -5.71
N VAL A 3 10.88 -9.22 -6.64
CA VAL A 3 9.50 -8.86 -6.35
C VAL A 3 8.62 -10.09 -6.56
N ARG A 4 7.94 -10.52 -5.51
CA ARG A 4 7.15 -11.75 -5.52
C ARG A 4 5.91 -11.65 -4.64
N LYS A 5 5.00 -12.61 -4.75
CA LYS A 5 3.91 -12.75 -3.79
C LYS A 5 4.45 -13.02 -2.39
N ALA A 6 3.80 -12.43 -1.39
CA ALA A 6 4.13 -12.64 0.01
C ALA A 6 3.83 -14.08 0.45
N ALA A 7 4.62 -14.58 1.39
CA ALA A 7 4.43 -15.86 2.05
C ALA A 7 4.28 -15.66 3.56
N ALA A 8 3.89 -16.70 4.29
CA ALA A 8 3.74 -16.63 5.74
C ALA A 8 5.03 -16.19 6.47
N SER A 9 6.20 -16.53 5.92
CA SER A 9 7.50 -16.11 6.45
C SER A 9 7.76 -14.60 6.34
N ASP A 10 7.03 -13.88 5.50
CA ASP A 10 7.22 -12.43 5.31
C ASP A 10 6.39 -11.60 6.30
N ILE A 11 5.41 -12.20 6.99
CA ILE A 11 4.42 -11.48 7.80
C ILE A 11 5.07 -10.62 8.88
N GLU A 12 5.99 -11.16 9.68
CA GLU A 12 6.60 -10.38 10.76
C GLU A 12 7.36 -9.15 10.23
N ALA A 13 8.16 -9.33 9.18
CA ALA A 13 8.90 -8.22 8.58
C ALA A 13 7.97 -7.16 7.96
N THR A 14 6.85 -7.57 7.35
CA THR A 14 5.87 -6.64 6.80
C THR A 14 5.09 -5.90 7.89
N VAL A 15 4.76 -6.56 9.00
CA VAL A 15 4.15 -5.94 10.19
C VAL A 15 5.07 -4.87 10.77
N ASP A 16 6.35 -5.19 10.97
CA ASP A 16 7.33 -4.24 11.52
C ASP A 16 7.49 -3.00 10.61
N LEU A 17 7.55 -3.22 9.30
CA LEU A 17 7.64 -2.12 8.34
C LEU A 17 6.36 -1.27 8.32
N ALA A 18 5.17 -1.88 8.37
CA ALA A 18 3.89 -1.18 8.48
C ALA A 18 3.81 -0.35 9.76
N GLU A 19 4.24 -0.89 10.90
CA GLU A 19 4.27 -0.17 12.18
C GLU A 19 5.23 1.04 12.16
N ARG A 20 6.39 0.88 11.48
CA ARG A 20 7.32 1.99 11.27
C ARG A 20 6.69 3.09 10.41
N ASN A 21 6.01 2.73 9.34
CA ASN A 21 5.31 3.67 8.46
C ASN A 21 4.16 4.40 9.20
N ARG A 22 3.36 3.69 10.01
CA ARG A 22 2.29 4.29 10.82
C ARG A 22 2.81 5.30 11.83
N ARG A 23 3.95 5.03 12.47
CA ARG A 23 4.61 6.01 13.35
C ARG A 23 5.01 7.28 12.60
N GLN A 24 5.46 7.15 11.35
CA GLN A 24 5.77 8.31 10.51
C GLN A 24 4.51 9.07 10.09
N TYR A 25 3.46 8.38 9.68
CA TYR A 25 2.19 8.98 9.29
C TYR A 25 1.52 9.72 10.46
N GLN A 26 1.62 9.18 11.68
CA GLN A 26 1.14 9.86 12.88
C GLN A 26 1.84 11.22 13.10
N LYS A 27 3.10 11.39 12.69
CA LYS A 27 3.78 12.69 12.74
C LYS A 27 3.24 13.66 11.70
N TYR A 28 2.77 13.16 10.54
CA TYR A 28 2.21 14.00 9.49
C TYR A 28 0.85 14.58 9.88
N GLN A 29 -0.04 13.76 10.47
CA GLN A 29 -1.36 14.17 10.94
C GLN A 29 -1.75 13.34 12.19
N PRO A 30 -1.48 13.85 13.41
CA PRO A 30 -1.57 13.05 14.63
C PRO A 30 -2.98 12.58 14.99
N THR A 31 -4.01 13.33 14.57
CA THR A 31 -5.40 12.95 14.87
C THR A 31 -5.91 11.89 13.91
N PHE A 32 -5.70 12.07 12.62
CA PHE A 32 -6.16 11.13 11.60
C PHE A 32 -5.40 9.80 11.65
N TRP A 33 -4.07 9.88 11.81
CA TRP A 33 -3.17 8.72 11.82
C TRP A 33 -2.82 8.24 13.23
N ARG A 34 -3.66 8.51 14.23
CA ARG A 34 -3.42 8.05 15.60
C ARG A 34 -3.34 6.52 15.63
N LYS A 35 -2.15 6.01 15.94
CA LYS A 35 -1.88 4.58 15.99
C LYS A 35 -2.55 3.95 17.23
N ALA A 36 -3.26 2.83 17.02
CA ALA A 36 -3.81 2.05 18.13
C ALA A 36 -2.70 1.33 18.92
N ALA A 37 -2.91 1.11 20.21
CA ALA A 37 -1.91 0.45 21.06
C ALA A 37 -1.61 -0.99 20.62
N ASN A 38 -2.62 -1.72 20.11
CA ASN A 38 -2.53 -3.08 19.64
C ASN A 38 -2.38 -3.19 18.11
N SER A 39 -1.93 -2.12 17.42
CA SER A 39 -1.91 -2.08 15.96
C SER A 39 -1.06 -3.19 15.33
N ALA A 40 0.07 -3.55 15.94
CA ALA A 40 0.93 -4.63 15.43
C ALA A 40 0.23 -6.00 15.45
N GLU A 41 -0.45 -6.35 16.55
CA GLU A 41 -1.19 -7.60 16.67
C GLU A 41 -2.36 -7.66 15.69
N THR A 42 -3.12 -6.58 15.60
CA THR A 42 -4.24 -6.45 14.65
C THR A 42 -3.74 -6.59 13.20
N THR A 43 -2.62 -5.93 12.86
CA THR A 43 -2.02 -6.01 11.53
C THR A 43 -1.54 -7.43 11.22
N ARG A 44 -0.91 -8.12 12.17
CA ARG A 44 -0.45 -9.50 11.99
C ARG A 44 -1.61 -10.41 11.62
N GLY A 45 -2.71 -10.38 12.38
CA GLY A 45 -3.90 -11.17 12.10
C GLY A 45 -4.50 -10.84 10.73
N PHE A 46 -4.60 -9.56 10.41
CA PHE A 46 -5.12 -9.08 9.13
C PHE A 46 -4.24 -9.52 7.96
N PHE A 47 -2.94 -9.26 7.99
CA PHE A 47 -2.02 -9.64 6.90
C PHE A 47 -1.94 -11.14 6.69
N THR A 48 -1.97 -11.92 7.79
CA THR A 48 -2.04 -13.40 7.69
C THR A 48 -3.30 -13.83 6.95
N GLY A 49 -4.45 -13.25 7.25
CA GLY A 49 -5.72 -13.53 6.56
C GLY A 49 -5.64 -13.23 5.06
N LEU A 50 -5.02 -12.11 4.68
CA LEU A 50 -4.89 -11.69 3.29
C LEU A 50 -4.12 -12.68 2.40
N LEU A 51 -3.22 -13.48 2.96
CA LEU A 51 -2.48 -14.49 2.18
C LEU A 51 -3.40 -15.54 1.55
N SER A 52 -4.56 -15.76 2.11
CA SER A 52 -5.55 -16.73 1.65
C SER A 52 -6.67 -16.13 0.81
N GLU A 53 -6.71 -14.81 0.67
CA GLU A 53 -7.75 -14.11 -0.09
C GLU A 53 -7.43 -14.08 -1.58
N PRO A 54 -8.23 -14.75 -2.45
CA PRO A 54 -7.89 -14.92 -3.87
C PRO A 54 -7.88 -13.60 -4.66
N GLU A 55 -8.62 -12.59 -4.21
CA GLU A 55 -8.74 -11.27 -4.86
C GLU A 55 -7.79 -10.23 -4.26
N THR A 56 -6.91 -10.65 -3.35
CA THR A 56 -5.89 -9.79 -2.75
C THR A 56 -4.54 -10.06 -3.41
N LEU A 57 -3.90 -8.99 -3.85
CA LEU A 57 -2.52 -9.02 -4.28
C LEU A 57 -1.63 -8.51 -3.16
N PHE A 58 -0.88 -9.40 -2.53
CA PHE A 58 0.11 -9.07 -1.53
C PHE A 58 1.51 -9.35 -2.07
N LEU A 59 2.27 -8.29 -2.37
CA LEU A 59 3.62 -8.36 -2.92
C LEU A 59 4.65 -7.90 -1.89
N VAL A 60 5.81 -8.54 -1.93
CA VAL A 60 7.01 -8.14 -1.20
C VAL A 60 8.16 -7.93 -2.18
N ALA A 61 9.02 -6.97 -1.86
CA ALA A 61 10.31 -6.78 -2.52
C ALA A 61 11.42 -7.12 -1.52
N THR A 62 12.35 -7.99 -1.93
CA THR A 62 13.45 -8.45 -1.06
C THR A 62 14.80 -8.29 -1.73
N GLU A 63 15.84 -8.11 -0.92
CA GLU A 63 17.24 -8.22 -1.33
C GLU A 63 17.92 -9.27 -0.44
N GLY A 64 18.22 -10.43 -1.04
CA GLY A 64 18.53 -11.62 -0.25
C GLY A 64 17.35 -11.98 0.67
N SER A 65 17.60 -12.07 1.97
CA SER A 65 16.56 -12.34 2.98
C SER A 65 15.93 -11.08 3.58
N GLN A 66 16.41 -9.88 3.20
CA GLN A 66 15.93 -8.63 3.78
C GLN A 66 14.74 -8.06 3.01
N LEU A 67 13.66 -7.77 3.73
CA LEU A 67 12.51 -7.04 3.18
C LEU A 67 12.92 -5.59 2.87
N GLN A 68 12.66 -5.15 1.64
CA GLN A 68 12.89 -3.77 1.17
C GLN A 68 11.60 -2.97 1.06
N GLY A 69 10.47 -3.65 0.89
CA GLY A 69 9.16 -3.03 0.80
C GLY A 69 8.06 -4.05 0.56
N PHE A 70 6.82 -3.61 0.68
CA PHE A 70 5.65 -4.41 0.34
C PHE A 70 4.50 -3.53 -0.17
N LEU A 71 3.58 -4.17 -0.88
CA LEU A 71 2.38 -3.56 -1.42
C LEU A 71 1.21 -4.54 -1.28
N ILE A 72 0.08 -4.04 -0.78
CA ILE A 72 -1.18 -4.79 -0.73
C ILE A 72 -2.21 -4.04 -1.57
N ALA A 73 -2.77 -4.74 -2.56
CA ALA A 73 -3.86 -4.24 -3.40
C ALA A 73 -5.08 -5.16 -3.26
N ARG A 74 -6.26 -4.55 -3.10
CA ARG A 74 -7.53 -5.26 -2.98
C ARG A 74 -8.58 -4.63 -3.86
N LYS A 75 -9.57 -5.40 -4.30
CA LYS A 75 -10.73 -4.85 -5.00
C LYS A 75 -11.40 -3.78 -4.16
N PHE A 76 -11.75 -2.69 -4.82
CA PHE A 76 -12.40 -1.53 -4.21
C PHE A 76 -13.76 -1.30 -4.88
N PRO A 77 -14.86 -1.34 -4.12
CA PRO A 77 -16.19 -1.13 -4.69
C PRO A 77 -16.32 0.31 -5.20
N VAL A 78 -16.70 0.43 -6.45
CA VAL A 78 -16.95 1.72 -7.11
C VAL A 78 -18.43 2.05 -6.96
N PRO A 79 -18.80 3.28 -6.59
CA PRO A 79 -20.19 3.69 -6.58
C PRO A 79 -20.84 3.46 -7.95
N PRO A 80 -22.09 2.96 -8.01
CA PRO A 80 -22.74 2.54 -9.26
C PRO A 80 -23.01 3.69 -10.24
N VAL A 81 -22.81 4.93 -9.81
CA VAL A 81 -22.91 6.13 -10.66
C VAL A 81 -21.67 6.37 -11.52
N PHE A 82 -20.59 5.61 -11.29
CA PHE A 82 -19.36 5.68 -12.07
C PHE A 82 -19.12 4.39 -12.84
N ALA A 83 -18.62 4.49 -14.06
CA ALA A 83 -18.33 3.37 -14.95
C ALA A 83 -16.84 3.38 -15.35
N PRO A 84 -15.94 2.82 -14.54
CA PRO A 84 -14.51 2.82 -14.84
C PRO A 84 -14.10 1.91 -16.00
N GLY A 85 -14.99 1.06 -16.49
CA GLY A 85 -14.70 0.12 -17.58
C GLY A 85 -14.13 -1.23 -17.13
N GLY A 86 -14.08 -1.49 -15.83
CA GLY A 86 -13.60 -2.73 -15.22
C GLY A 86 -13.41 -2.58 -13.71
N GLU A 87 -12.78 -3.56 -13.09
CA GLU A 87 -12.53 -3.55 -11.65
C GLU A 87 -11.58 -2.40 -11.25
N THR A 88 -11.75 -1.93 -10.03
CA THR A 88 -10.84 -0.98 -9.39
C THR A 88 -10.11 -1.68 -8.24
N TYR A 89 -8.80 -1.50 -8.17
CA TYR A 89 -8.01 -1.97 -7.03
C TYR A 89 -7.51 -0.77 -6.22
N LEU A 90 -7.59 -0.90 -4.89
CA LEU A 90 -7.04 0.06 -3.94
C LEU A 90 -5.75 -0.50 -3.33
N VAL A 91 -4.69 0.27 -3.43
CA VAL A 91 -3.43 0.05 -2.70
C VAL A 91 -3.44 0.96 -1.48
N ASP A 92 -3.69 0.37 -0.33
CA ASP A 92 -3.77 1.09 0.95
C ASP A 92 -2.50 0.89 1.79
N ASP A 93 -2.08 -0.36 2.01
CA ASP A 93 -0.80 -0.68 2.64
C ASP A 93 0.30 -0.78 1.57
N PHE A 94 1.16 0.23 1.52
CA PHE A 94 2.28 0.31 0.59
C PHE A 94 3.45 1.04 1.25
N CYS A 95 4.49 0.29 1.57
CA CYS A 95 5.62 0.75 2.35
C CYS A 95 6.94 0.34 1.72
N VAL A 96 7.96 1.17 1.88
CA VAL A 96 9.37 0.86 1.58
C VAL A 96 10.23 1.05 2.82
N LEU A 97 11.35 0.35 2.91
CA LEU A 97 12.22 0.33 4.09
C LEU A 97 12.80 1.72 4.38
N GLU A 98 13.26 2.45 3.36
CA GLU A 98 13.79 3.80 3.49
C GLU A 98 13.16 4.74 2.45
N PRO A 99 12.99 6.04 2.77
CA PRO A 99 12.32 6.99 1.86
C PRO A 99 12.94 7.09 0.46
N HIS A 100 14.26 6.92 0.34
CA HIS A 100 14.93 6.95 -0.97
C HIS A 100 14.67 5.69 -1.81
N HIS A 101 14.14 4.62 -1.22
CA HIS A 101 13.74 3.41 -1.94
C HIS A 101 12.43 3.56 -2.73
N TRP A 102 11.70 4.67 -2.57
CA TRP A 102 10.46 4.88 -3.33
C TRP A 102 10.70 4.85 -4.85
N LEU A 103 11.79 5.47 -5.32
CA LEU A 103 12.11 5.56 -6.77
C LEU A 103 12.75 4.27 -7.34
N THR A 104 12.91 3.22 -6.55
CA THR A 104 13.43 1.93 -6.99
C THR A 104 12.52 0.79 -6.55
N VAL A 105 12.46 0.51 -5.26
CA VAL A 105 11.60 -0.55 -4.69
C VAL A 105 10.12 -0.23 -4.85
N GLY A 106 9.73 1.02 -4.59
CA GLY A 106 8.34 1.47 -4.73
C GLY A 106 7.85 1.36 -6.17
N GLU A 107 8.62 1.90 -7.13
CA GLU A 107 8.30 1.80 -8.56
C GLU A 107 8.21 0.34 -9.03
N ALA A 108 9.14 -0.53 -8.60
CA ALA A 108 9.13 -1.94 -8.99
C ALA A 108 7.89 -2.68 -8.44
N LEU A 109 7.53 -2.45 -7.18
CA LEU A 109 6.32 -3.03 -6.58
C LEU A 109 5.06 -2.56 -7.29
N LEU A 110 4.93 -1.25 -7.54
CA LEU A 110 3.77 -0.67 -8.20
C LEU A 110 3.63 -1.13 -9.66
N SER A 111 4.73 -1.17 -10.41
CA SER A 111 4.76 -1.65 -11.78
C SER A 111 4.34 -3.13 -11.87
N HIS A 112 4.89 -3.98 -10.98
CA HIS A 112 4.55 -5.40 -10.93
C HIS A 112 3.08 -5.61 -10.56
N ALA A 113 2.58 -4.86 -9.55
CA ALA A 113 1.18 -4.88 -9.16
C ALA A 113 0.27 -4.44 -10.30
N SER A 114 0.60 -3.35 -10.99
CA SER A 114 -0.19 -2.81 -12.12
C SER A 114 -0.34 -3.84 -13.25
N THR A 115 0.74 -4.54 -13.58
CA THR A 115 0.72 -5.62 -14.58
C THR A 115 -0.23 -6.74 -14.18
N LEU A 116 -0.08 -7.29 -12.97
CA LEU A 116 -0.90 -8.40 -12.50
C LEU A 116 -2.39 -8.02 -12.36
N ILE A 117 -2.68 -6.81 -11.87
CA ILE A 117 -4.05 -6.30 -11.73
C ILE A 117 -4.68 -6.07 -13.10
N HIS A 118 -3.93 -5.54 -14.06
CA HIS A 118 -4.40 -5.38 -15.44
C HIS A 118 -4.71 -6.72 -16.11
N GLU A 119 -3.84 -7.70 -15.98
CA GLU A 119 -4.05 -9.07 -16.47
C GLU A 119 -5.28 -9.73 -15.83
N ALA A 120 -5.62 -9.37 -14.60
CA ALA A 120 -6.85 -9.80 -13.92
C ALA A 120 -8.12 -9.04 -14.36
N GLY A 121 -8.03 -8.15 -15.37
CA GLY A 121 -9.17 -7.42 -15.95
C GLY A 121 -9.54 -6.12 -15.24
N ALA A 122 -8.68 -5.58 -14.39
CA ALA A 122 -8.91 -4.29 -13.77
C ALA A 122 -8.71 -3.14 -14.77
N ALA A 123 -9.56 -2.11 -14.64
CA ALA A 123 -9.47 -0.89 -15.44
C ALA A 123 -8.59 0.18 -14.80
N ARG A 124 -8.38 0.12 -13.47
CA ARG A 124 -7.61 1.14 -12.74
C ARG A 124 -7.09 0.66 -11.39
N ILE A 125 -6.03 1.31 -10.95
CA ILE A 125 -5.46 1.21 -9.61
C ILE A 125 -5.59 2.58 -8.91
N VAL A 126 -5.93 2.57 -7.64
CA VAL A 126 -5.96 3.75 -6.75
C VAL A 126 -4.95 3.52 -5.64
N VAL A 127 -4.12 4.50 -5.35
CA VAL A 127 -3.09 4.41 -4.31
C VAL A 127 -3.32 5.49 -3.28
N THR A 128 -3.38 5.13 -1.99
CA THR A 128 -3.44 6.10 -0.91
C THR A 128 -2.03 6.60 -0.53
N SER A 129 -1.93 7.88 -0.24
CA SER A 129 -0.70 8.49 0.26
C SER A 129 -1.05 9.62 1.24
N ALA A 130 -0.25 9.77 2.29
CA ALA A 130 -0.33 10.97 3.11
C ALA A 130 0.18 12.18 2.32
N ASP A 131 -0.47 13.33 2.47
CA ASP A 131 -0.11 14.59 1.79
C ASP A 131 1.37 14.98 2.00
N ARG A 132 1.89 14.70 3.20
CA ARG A 132 3.28 15.02 3.58
C ARG A 132 4.31 13.93 3.25
N ASP A 133 3.89 12.81 2.68
CA ASP A 133 4.80 11.77 2.18
C ASP A 133 5.32 12.16 0.78
N LEU A 134 6.22 13.13 0.76
CA LEU A 134 6.71 13.72 -0.50
C LEU A 134 7.47 12.71 -1.35
N ALA A 135 8.22 11.79 -0.74
CA ALA A 135 8.98 10.78 -1.48
C ALA A 135 8.04 9.78 -2.19
N LYS A 136 6.99 9.32 -1.51
CA LYS A 136 5.95 8.48 -2.13
C LYS A 136 5.21 9.25 -3.22
N THR A 137 4.82 10.49 -2.95
CA THR A 137 4.11 11.34 -3.92
C THR A 137 4.93 11.57 -5.19
N GLU A 138 6.23 11.79 -5.07
CA GLU A 138 7.13 11.93 -6.23
C GLU A 138 7.17 10.63 -7.05
N MET A 139 7.32 9.49 -6.41
CA MET A 139 7.27 8.18 -7.07
C MET A 139 5.94 7.97 -7.82
N LEU A 140 4.80 8.26 -7.17
CA LEU A 140 3.48 8.10 -7.79
C LEU A 140 3.34 8.99 -9.04
N ARG A 141 3.82 10.23 -9.01
CA ARG A 141 3.80 11.12 -10.19
C ARG A 141 4.68 10.60 -11.32
N ARG A 142 5.87 10.08 -11.02
CA ARG A 142 6.76 9.46 -12.01
C ARG A 142 6.19 8.17 -12.61
N SER A 143 5.30 7.52 -11.88
CA SER A 143 4.56 6.34 -12.35
C SER A 143 3.23 6.70 -13.04
N ASP A 144 3.09 7.92 -13.53
CA ASP A 144 1.93 8.46 -14.26
C ASP A 144 0.61 8.48 -13.46
N LEU A 145 0.67 8.44 -12.12
CA LEU A 145 -0.52 8.63 -11.30
C LEU A 145 -0.83 10.10 -11.09
N THR A 146 -2.11 10.43 -11.16
CA THR A 146 -2.65 11.76 -10.89
C THR A 146 -3.54 11.74 -9.66
N ILE A 147 -3.68 12.87 -8.96
CA ILE A 147 -4.54 12.98 -7.79
C ILE A 147 -6.00 12.92 -8.23
N ALA A 148 -6.70 11.90 -7.76
CA ALA A 148 -8.14 11.73 -8.03
C ALA A 148 -9.02 12.40 -6.97
N SER A 149 -8.55 12.48 -5.73
CA SER A 149 -9.32 13.03 -4.59
C SER A 149 -8.40 13.43 -3.44
N ASN A 150 -8.85 14.37 -2.64
CA ASN A 150 -8.21 14.74 -1.37
C ASN A 150 -9.18 14.50 -0.20
N TRP A 151 -8.65 14.07 0.91
CA TRP A 151 -9.42 13.87 2.16
C TRP A 151 -9.10 14.99 3.13
N TRP A 152 -10.15 15.67 3.59
CA TRP A 152 -10.07 16.75 4.56
C TRP A 152 -10.67 16.28 5.88
N MET A 153 -9.96 16.51 7.00
CA MET A 153 -10.39 16.05 8.31
C MET A 153 -10.43 17.20 9.31
N LYS A 154 -11.50 17.22 10.08
CA LYS A 154 -11.66 18.12 11.23
C LYS A 154 -12.00 17.28 12.47
N PRO A 155 -11.24 17.38 13.58
CA PRO A 155 -11.65 16.74 14.83
C PRO A 155 -12.96 17.36 15.33
N LEU A 156 -13.89 16.51 15.73
CA LEU A 156 -15.10 16.94 16.43
C LEU A 156 -14.87 16.78 17.94
N LYS A 157 -15.16 17.82 18.69
CA LYS A 157 -15.06 17.82 20.16
C LYS A 157 -16.30 17.20 20.78
#